data_88fde0ae49adc3bb549a9f91cacda2d1
#
_entry.id   88fde0ae49adc3bb549a9f91cacda2d1
#
_cell.length_a   1.000
_cell.length_b   1.000
_cell.length_c   1.000
_cell.angle_alpha   90.00
_cell.angle_beta   90.00
_cell.angle_gamma   90.00
#
_symmetry.space_group_name_H-M   'P 1'
#
loop_
_entity.id
_entity.type
_entity.pdbx_description
1 polymer ?
#
loop_
_entity_poly.entity_id
_entity_poly.type
_entity_poly.pdbx_seq_one_letter_code
_entity_poly.pdbx_strand_id
1 'polypeptide(L)'
;MDDFLIIGGGIAGTSAGARLATLGRVTLLEAETALGYHASGRSAALFEPYYGLAPTVALSLASAEFLEAAGVLSPRGLMFVASAEEEEQFAHDIAGMALEEIGPEAACARVPVLDPARITRAAWHADAWDVDTDRLIQDFAREIRANGRVVTGARVTAIRRTGGGWEVEAKGETHAARVLVDAAGAWADEIARMAGIAPLGLTPKRRSMALVAAPDGHDP
;
A
#
# COMPACT_ATOMS: atom_id res chain seq x y z
N MET A 1 -14.98 -16.98 -20.48
CA MET A 1 -13.69 -16.26 -20.55
C MET A 1 -13.93 -14.85 -20.08
N ASP A 2 -13.23 -14.38 -19.07
CA ASP A 2 -13.35 -13.02 -18.57
C ASP A 2 -12.53 -12.05 -19.43
N ASP A 3 -12.75 -10.74 -19.29
CA ASP A 3 -11.92 -9.74 -19.99
C ASP A 3 -10.59 -9.58 -19.27
N PHE A 4 -10.62 -9.58 -17.93
CA PHE A 4 -9.44 -9.35 -17.09
C PHE A 4 -9.32 -10.42 -16.00
N LEU A 5 -8.12 -10.94 -15.81
CA LEU A 5 -7.74 -11.80 -14.69
C LEU A 5 -6.61 -11.13 -13.93
N ILE A 6 -6.80 -10.91 -12.64
CA ILE A 6 -5.84 -10.21 -11.78
C ILE A 6 -5.30 -11.19 -10.76
N ILE A 7 -3.97 -11.25 -10.62
CA ILE A 7 -3.28 -12.06 -9.62
C ILE A 7 -2.78 -11.15 -8.51
N GLY A 8 -3.31 -11.32 -7.32
CA GLY A 8 -2.98 -10.60 -6.10
C GLY A 8 -4.13 -9.72 -5.60
N GLY A 9 -4.53 -9.93 -4.35
CA GLY A 9 -5.62 -9.23 -3.66
C GLY A 9 -5.15 -8.14 -2.70
N GLY A 10 -3.96 -7.58 -2.92
CA GLY A 10 -3.49 -6.37 -2.25
C GLY A 10 -4.11 -5.10 -2.84
N ILE A 11 -3.67 -3.93 -2.34
CA ILE A 11 -4.19 -2.63 -2.78
C ILE A 11 -4.04 -2.43 -4.31
N ALA A 12 -2.92 -2.87 -4.90
CA ALA A 12 -2.68 -2.73 -6.34
C ALA A 12 -3.68 -3.54 -7.17
N GLY A 13 -3.91 -4.82 -6.81
CA GLY A 13 -4.83 -5.68 -7.55
C GLY A 13 -6.29 -5.29 -7.37
N THR A 14 -6.70 -4.93 -6.16
CA THR A 14 -8.08 -4.53 -5.89
C THR A 14 -8.42 -3.19 -6.54
N SER A 15 -7.53 -2.18 -6.47
CA SER A 15 -7.76 -0.89 -7.12
C SER A 15 -7.78 -1.00 -8.65
N ALA A 16 -6.82 -1.75 -9.25
CA ALA A 16 -6.85 -2.03 -10.68
C ALA A 16 -8.13 -2.75 -11.09
N GLY A 17 -8.52 -3.78 -10.32
CA GLY A 17 -9.74 -4.54 -10.57
C GLY A 17 -11.00 -3.71 -10.53
N ALA A 18 -11.13 -2.80 -9.57
CA ALA A 18 -12.26 -1.89 -9.46
C ALA A 18 -12.38 -1.00 -10.70
N ARG A 19 -11.26 -0.46 -11.18
CA ARG A 19 -11.27 0.36 -12.41
C ARG A 19 -11.55 -0.47 -13.66
N LEU A 20 -10.95 -1.65 -13.78
CA LEU A 20 -11.17 -2.55 -14.92
C LEU A 20 -12.59 -3.13 -14.95
N ALA A 21 -13.26 -3.29 -13.83
CA ALA A 21 -14.65 -3.76 -13.76
C ALA A 21 -15.63 -2.83 -14.48
N THR A 22 -15.30 -1.58 -14.69
CA THR A 22 -16.08 -0.64 -15.50
C THR A 22 -15.93 -0.88 -17.02
N LEU A 23 -14.87 -1.59 -17.43
CA LEU A 23 -14.52 -1.85 -18.83
C LEU A 23 -14.86 -3.27 -19.28
N GLY A 24 -15.00 -4.20 -18.33
CA GLY A 24 -15.28 -5.59 -18.65
C GLY A 24 -15.34 -6.46 -17.40
N ARG A 25 -15.54 -7.76 -17.61
CA ARG A 25 -15.65 -8.74 -16.54
C ARG A 25 -14.29 -9.05 -15.92
N VAL A 26 -14.20 -8.95 -14.59
CA VAL A 26 -12.97 -9.16 -13.82
C VAL A 26 -13.06 -10.42 -12.96
N THR A 27 -12.02 -11.24 -12.98
CA THR A 27 -11.73 -12.22 -11.92
C THR A 27 -10.43 -11.81 -11.21
N LEU A 28 -10.48 -11.65 -9.90
CA LEU A 28 -9.31 -11.44 -9.05
C LEU A 28 -9.03 -12.71 -8.24
N LEU A 29 -7.78 -13.21 -8.30
CA LEU A 29 -7.30 -14.36 -7.56
C LEU A 29 -6.34 -13.90 -6.46
N GLU A 30 -6.64 -14.29 -5.21
CA GLU A 30 -5.77 -14.05 -4.05
C GLU A 30 -5.34 -15.39 -3.44
N ALA A 31 -4.04 -15.54 -3.20
CA ALA A 31 -3.48 -16.78 -2.68
C ALA A 31 -3.89 -17.06 -1.23
N GLU A 32 -4.03 -16.03 -0.43
CA GLU A 32 -4.39 -16.12 0.98
C GLU A 32 -5.92 -16.18 1.17
N THR A 33 -6.35 -16.47 2.39
CA THR A 33 -7.78 -16.57 2.72
C THR A 33 -8.47 -15.21 2.84
N ALA A 34 -7.70 -14.12 2.93
CA ALA A 34 -8.17 -12.74 3.05
C ALA A 34 -7.43 -11.82 2.09
N LEU A 35 -8.10 -10.76 1.63
CA LEU A 35 -7.48 -9.69 0.87
C LEU A 35 -6.54 -8.87 1.76
N GLY A 36 -5.52 -8.24 1.16
CA GLY A 36 -4.60 -7.37 1.88
C GLY A 36 -3.69 -8.06 2.89
N TYR A 37 -3.63 -9.39 2.91
CA TYR A 37 -2.99 -10.19 3.96
C TYR A 37 -1.51 -9.84 4.20
N HIS A 38 -0.79 -9.46 3.15
CA HIS A 38 0.65 -9.15 3.23
C HIS A 38 0.92 -7.64 3.37
N ALA A 39 1.66 -7.02 2.45
CA ALA A 39 2.16 -5.65 2.59
C ALA A 39 1.04 -4.62 2.82
N SER A 40 -0.10 -4.74 2.14
CA SER A 40 -1.19 -3.77 2.24
C SER A 40 -1.83 -3.74 3.62
N GLY A 41 -2.10 -4.90 4.23
CA GLY A 41 -2.72 -4.98 5.56
C GLY A 41 -1.72 -4.95 6.74
N ARG A 42 -0.42 -4.83 6.46
CA ARG A 42 0.65 -4.75 7.47
C ARG A 42 1.44 -3.45 7.38
N SER A 43 0.88 -2.46 6.72
CA SER A 43 1.44 -1.12 6.58
C SER A 43 1.12 -0.28 7.80
N ALA A 44 1.97 0.69 8.15
CA ALA A 44 1.60 1.79 9.03
C ALA A 44 0.62 2.76 8.38
N ALA A 45 0.37 2.57 7.09
CA ALA A 45 -0.67 3.19 6.26
C ALA A 45 -0.75 4.72 6.37
N LEU A 46 0.41 5.37 6.44
CA LEU A 46 0.51 6.81 6.42
C LEU A 46 0.32 7.34 5.00
N PHE A 47 -0.58 8.30 4.83
CA PHE A 47 -0.66 9.15 3.66
C PHE A 47 0.06 10.47 3.94
N GLU A 48 1.29 10.57 3.45
CA GLU A 48 2.11 11.77 3.41
C GLU A 48 2.42 12.07 1.94
N PRO A 49 1.72 13.04 1.32
CA PRO A 49 1.77 13.22 -0.13
C PRO A 49 3.14 13.66 -0.65
N TYR A 50 3.97 14.27 0.17
CA TYR A 50 5.30 14.75 -0.23
C TYR A 50 6.43 13.77 0.06
N TYR A 51 6.11 12.58 0.60
CA TYR A 51 7.11 11.57 0.90
C TYR A 51 7.48 10.73 -0.32
N GLY A 52 8.77 10.68 -0.64
CA GLY A 52 9.34 9.80 -1.66
C GLY A 52 9.90 10.52 -2.88
N LEU A 53 10.09 9.76 -3.97
CA LEU A 53 10.60 10.30 -5.23
C LEU A 53 9.53 11.14 -5.94
N ALA A 54 9.94 12.05 -6.80
CA ALA A 54 9.05 12.95 -7.54
C ALA A 54 7.86 12.25 -8.25
N PRO A 55 8.03 11.08 -8.90
CA PRO A 55 6.87 10.35 -9.46
C PRO A 55 5.91 9.84 -8.38
N THR A 56 6.40 9.43 -7.21
CA THR A 56 5.56 8.98 -6.09
C THR A 56 4.76 10.14 -5.53
N VAL A 57 5.41 11.30 -5.32
CA VAL A 57 4.75 12.53 -4.87
C VAL A 57 3.64 12.94 -5.85
N ALA A 58 3.91 12.93 -7.15
CA ALA A 58 2.91 13.27 -8.15
C ALA A 58 1.68 12.34 -8.11
N LEU A 59 1.90 11.02 -7.93
CA LEU A 59 0.83 10.04 -7.80
C LEU A 59 0.07 10.20 -6.49
N SER A 60 0.76 10.49 -5.38
CA SER A 60 0.14 10.73 -4.07
C SER A 60 -0.77 11.96 -4.13
N LEU A 61 -0.27 13.08 -4.65
CA LEU A 61 -1.06 14.31 -4.83
C LEU A 61 -2.29 14.07 -5.72
N ALA A 62 -2.14 13.33 -6.82
CA ALA A 62 -3.26 12.98 -7.69
C ALA A 62 -4.28 12.03 -7.04
N SER A 63 -3.90 11.33 -5.97
CA SER A 63 -4.78 10.39 -5.25
C SER A 63 -5.52 11.04 -4.08
N ALA A 64 -5.10 12.24 -3.64
CA ALA A 64 -5.61 12.87 -2.42
C ALA A 64 -7.13 13.06 -2.45
N GLU A 65 -7.66 13.71 -3.48
CA GLU A 65 -9.11 13.96 -3.64
C GLU A 65 -9.94 12.66 -3.62
N PHE A 66 -9.42 11.60 -4.26
CA PHE A 66 -10.08 10.29 -4.24
C PHE A 66 -10.12 9.69 -2.84
N LEU A 67 -9.01 9.74 -2.09
CA LEU A 67 -8.92 9.18 -0.74
C LEU A 67 -9.80 9.95 0.25
N GLU A 68 -9.87 11.28 0.12
CA GLU A 68 -10.80 12.12 0.90
C GLU A 68 -12.25 11.76 0.60
N ALA A 69 -12.63 11.71 -0.68
CA ALA A 69 -13.99 11.37 -1.10
C ALA A 69 -14.41 9.96 -0.68
N ALA A 70 -13.46 9.01 -0.64
CA ALA A 70 -13.69 7.66 -0.13
C ALA A 70 -13.88 7.62 1.40
N GLY A 71 -13.53 8.70 2.12
CA GLY A 71 -13.67 8.78 3.58
C GLY A 71 -12.80 7.79 4.33
N VAL A 72 -11.62 7.47 3.78
CA VAL A 72 -10.66 6.50 4.35
C VAL A 72 -9.49 7.18 5.05
N LEU A 73 -9.47 8.52 5.09
CA LEU A 73 -8.44 9.30 5.75
C LEU A 73 -8.89 9.74 7.13
N SER A 74 -7.98 9.65 8.12
CA SER A 74 -8.15 10.25 9.44
C SER A 74 -6.92 11.07 9.83
N PRO A 75 -7.08 12.23 10.49
CA PRO A 75 -5.95 13.08 10.88
C PRO A 75 -4.98 12.34 11.79
N ARG A 76 -3.68 12.47 11.48
CA ARG A 76 -2.62 11.85 12.28
C ARG A 76 -1.50 12.83 12.59
N GLY A 77 -1.02 13.53 11.58
CA GLY A 77 0.21 14.28 11.60
C GLY A 77 1.47 13.40 11.47
N LEU A 78 2.58 14.04 11.17
CA LEU A 78 3.90 13.42 11.06
C LEU A 78 4.92 14.30 11.76
N MET A 79 5.77 13.68 12.60
CA MET A 79 6.86 14.37 13.28
C MET A 79 8.18 13.70 12.95
N PHE A 80 9.16 14.51 12.57
CA PHE A 80 10.56 14.13 12.54
C PHE A 80 11.26 14.73 13.75
N VAL A 81 12.13 13.97 14.38
CA VAL A 81 12.98 14.42 15.50
C VAL A 81 14.41 13.99 15.24
N ALA A 82 15.35 14.78 15.71
CA ALA A 82 16.77 14.47 15.63
C ALA A 82 17.52 14.81 16.92
N SER A 83 18.51 14.01 17.21
CA SER A 83 19.59 14.34 18.17
C SER A 83 20.66 15.20 17.50
N ALA A 84 21.59 15.71 18.29
CA ALA A 84 22.72 16.52 17.79
C ALA A 84 23.61 15.77 16.77
N GLU A 85 23.61 14.43 16.82
CA GLU A 85 24.41 13.60 15.93
C GLU A 85 23.73 13.36 14.57
N GLU A 86 22.42 13.68 14.46
CA GLU A 86 21.59 13.40 13.29
C GLU A 86 21.17 14.67 12.52
N GLU A 87 21.72 15.83 12.84
CA GLU A 87 21.30 17.12 12.28
C GLU A 87 21.42 17.19 10.74
N GLU A 88 22.47 16.63 10.17
CA GLU A 88 22.68 16.62 8.72
C GLU A 88 21.65 15.72 8.03
N GLN A 89 21.40 14.53 8.59
CA GLN A 89 20.39 13.60 8.08
C GLN A 89 18.99 14.21 8.20
N PHE A 90 18.69 14.84 9.35
CA PHE A 90 17.41 15.52 9.55
C PHE A 90 17.18 16.62 8.50
N ALA A 91 18.17 17.47 8.24
CA ALA A 91 18.06 18.51 7.24
C ALA A 91 17.82 17.94 5.83
N HIS A 92 18.46 16.80 5.52
CA HIS A 92 18.23 16.10 4.26
C HIS A 92 16.80 15.51 4.18
N ASP A 93 16.33 14.87 5.24
CA ASP A 93 15.04 14.17 5.28
C ASP A 93 13.85 15.12 5.18
N ILE A 94 13.95 16.33 5.79
CA ILE A 94 12.88 17.33 5.70
C ILE A 94 12.95 18.17 4.42
N ALA A 95 14.07 18.12 3.70
CA ALA A 95 14.21 18.86 2.44
C ALA A 95 13.24 18.33 1.39
N GLY A 96 12.38 19.19 0.89
CA GLY A 96 11.37 18.80 -0.12
C GLY A 96 10.06 18.24 0.44
N MET A 97 9.94 18.10 1.75
CA MET A 97 8.68 17.82 2.44
C MET A 97 8.09 19.14 2.98
N ALA A 98 6.76 19.21 3.06
CA ALA A 98 6.04 20.39 3.59
C ALA A 98 6.03 20.41 5.13
N LEU A 99 7.19 20.22 5.76
CA LEU A 99 7.34 20.15 7.21
C LEU A 99 7.66 21.54 7.80
N GLU A 100 6.98 21.89 8.88
CA GLU A 100 7.29 23.06 9.70
C GLU A 100 8.32 22.67 10.76
N GLU A 101 9.47 23.32 10.79
CA GLU A 101 10.45 23.10 11.84
C GLU A 101 9.95 23.73 13.15
N ILE A 102 9.91 22.93 14.21
CA ILE A 102 9.45 23.31 15.55
C ILE A 102 10.54 23.07 16.59
N GLY A 103 10.46 23.76 17.73
CA GLY A 103 11.40 23.53 18.82
C GLY A 103 11.17 22.20 19.56
N PRO A 104 12.19 21.65 20.25
CA PRO A 104 12.08 20.43 21.04
C PRO A 104 10.96 20.46 22.08
N GLU A 105 10.73 21.59 22.73
CA GLU A 105 9.64 21.77 23.71
C GLU A 105 8.26 21.59 23.07
N ALA A 106 8.08 22.17 21.87
CA ALA A 106 6.83 22.02 21.13
C ALA A 106 6.61 20.58 20.63
N ALA A 107 7.69 19.87 20.29
CA ALA A 107 7.64 18.45 19.94
C ALA A 107 7.22 17.60 21.14
N CYS A 108 7.83 17.79 22.31
CA CYS A 108 7.49 17.08 23.54
C CYS A 108 6.07 17.40 24.02
N ALA A 109 5.58 18.62 23.80
CA ALA A 109 4.20 18.98 24.12
C ALA A 109 3.17 18.21 23.26
N ARG A 110 3.51 17.86 21.99
CA ARG A 110 2.68 17.06 21.10
C ARG A 110 2.83 15.56 21.36
N VAL A 111 4.03 15.12 21.69
CA VAL A 111 4.38 13.72 21.91
C VAL A 111 5.13 13.60 23.26
N PRO A 112 4.38 13.50 24.39
CA PRO A 112 4.96 13.57 25.74
C PRO A 112 5.94 12.46 26.11
N VAL A 113 5.98 11.36 25.36
CA VAL A 113 6.92 10.24 25.56
C VAL A 113 8.34 10.60 25.08
N LEU A 114 8.53 11.67 24.32
CA LEU A 114 9.82 12.11 23.85
C LEU A 114 10.67 12.65 25.02
N ASP A 115 11.97 12.34 24.97
CA ASP A 115 12.94 12.85 25.94
C ASP A 115 13.54 14.19 25.43
N PRO A 116 13.18 15.34 26.04
CA PRO A 116 13.65 16.65 25.58
C PRO A 116 15.17 16.83 25.70
N ALA A 117 15.84 16.04 26.55
CA ALA A 117 17.30 16.09 26.67
C ALA A 117 18.04 15.47 25.48
N ARG A 118 17.35 14.66 24.69
CA ARG A 118 17.93 13.93 23.55
C ARG A 118 17.58 14.55 22.20
N ILE A 119 16.57 15.42 22.14
CA ILE A 119 16.09 16.03 20.91
C ILE A 119 16.65 17.43 20.77
N THR A 120 17.36 17.71 19.68
CA THR A 120 17.89 19.03 19.34
C THR A 120 17.07 19.72 18.26
N ARG A 121 16.43 18.96 17.37
CA ARG A 121 15.58 19.46 16.28
C ARG A 121 14.32 18.63 16.15
N ALA A 122 13.24 19.28 15.71
CA ALA A 122 11.99 18.62 15.35
C ALA A 122 11.32 19.35 14.20
N ALA A 123 10.56 18.60 13.39
CA ALA A 123 9.72 19.15 12.34
C ALA A 123 8.36 18.44 12.36
N TRP A 124 7.32 19.19 12.03
CA TRP A 124 5.93 18.72 12.08
C TRP A 124 5.19 18.99 10.77
N HIS A 125 4.36 18.06 10.38
CA HIS A 125 3.41 18.21 9.29
C HIS A 125 2.02 17.79 9.77
N ALA A 126 1.08 18.74 9.78
CA ALA A 126 -0.28 18.49 10.25
C ALA A 126 -1.10 17.67 9.22
N ASP A 127 -0.82 17.87 7.92
CA ASP A 127 -1.56 17.28 6.82
C ASP A 127 -1.04 15.90 6.40
N ALA A 128 -0.62 15.11 7.39
CA ALA A 128 -0.36 13.69 7.25
C ALA A 128 -1.52 12.90 7.87
N TRP A 129 -1.92 11.79 7.24
CA TRP A 129 -3.17 11.11 7.55
C TRP A 129 -2.95 9.60 7.68
N ASP A 130 -3.70 8.96 8.57
CA ASP A 130 -3.85 7.51 8.51
C ASP A 130 -4.81 7.12 7.39
N VAL A 131 -4.53 6.00 6.75
CA VAL A 131 -5.40 5.42 5.71
C VAL A 131 -6.04 4.14 6.24
N ASP A 132 -7.35 4.05 6.26
CA ASP A 132 -8.06 2.79 6.47
C ASP A 132 -7.91 1.90 5.23
N THR A 133 -6.80 1.17 5.19
CA THR A 133 -6.43 0.32 4.06
C THR A 133 -7.36 -0.88 3.92
N ASP A 134 -7.91 -1.42 5.01
CA ASP A 134 -8.86 -2.53 4.93
C ASP A 134 -10.16 -2.06 4.28
N ARG A 135 -10.74 -0.97 4.77
CA ARG A 135 -11.94 -0.39 4.17
C ARG A 135 -11.74 -0.08 2.69
N LEU A 136 -10.63 0.54 2.32
CA LEU A 136 -10.32 0.86 0.93
C LEU A 136 -10.25 -0.38 0.04
N ILE A 137 -9.58 -1.45 0.50
CA ILE A 137 -9.48 -2.73 -0.20
C ILE A 137 -10.86 -3.40 -0.34
N GLN A 138 -11.68 -3.37 0.72
CA GLN A 138 -13.02 -3.96 0.68
C GLN A 138 -13.97 -3.19 -0.23
N ASP A 139 -13.85 -1.87 -0.30
CA ASP A 139 -14.62 -1.03 -1.20
C ASP A 139 -14.28 -1.35 -2.67
N PHE A 140 -13.00 -1.42 -3.03
CA PHE A 140 -12.58 -1.88 -4.35
C PHE A 140 -13.04 -3.31 -4.66
N ALA A 141 -12.95 -4.22 -3.70
CA ALA A 141 -13.43 -5.59 -3.89
C ALA A 141 -14.95 -5.64 -4.12
N ARG A 142 -15.72 -4.74 -3.52
CA ARG A 142 -17.16 -4.61 -3.76
C ARG A 142 -17.44 -4.12 -5.18
N GLU A 143 -16.67 -3.15 -5.68
CA GLU A 143 -16.76 -2.70 -7.07
C GLU A 143 -16.45 -3.85 -8.06
N ILE A 144 -15.40 -4.64 -7.80
CA ILE A 144 -15.10 -5.82 -8.63
C ILE A 144 -16.27 -6.79 -8.66
N ARG A 145 -16.88 -7.08 -7.50
CA ARG A 145 -18.00 -8.04 -7.38
C ARG A 145 -19.27 -7.60 -8.11
N ALA A 146 -19.42 -6.32 -8.43
CA ALA A 146 -20.53 -5.81 -9.21
C ALA A 146 -20.51 -6.31 -10.68
N ASN A 147 -19.33 -6.57 -11.26
CA ASN A 147 -19.16 -7.08 -12.63
C ASN A 147 -18.04 -8.13 -12.72
N GLY A 148 -17.96 -9.02 -11.74
CA GLY A 148 -16.92 -10.02 -11.69
C GLY A 148 -16.90 -10.80 -10.38
N ARG A 149 -15.74 -11.32 -10.03
CA ARG A 149 -15.57 -12.12 -8.82
C ARG A 149 -14.19 -11.94 -8.18
N VAL A 150 -14.15 -12.12 -6.88
CA VAL A 150 -12.94 -12.16 -6.05
C VAL A 150 -12.86 -13.55 -5.43
N VAL A 151 -11.79 -14.27 -5.70
CA VAL A 151 -11.56 -15.65 -5.24
C VAL A 151 -10.34 -15.65 -4.33
N THR A 152 -10.53 -15.95 -3.06
CA THR A 152 -9.47 -16.10 -2.05
C THR A 152 -9.10 -17.58 -1.85
N GLY A 153 -7.94 -17.86 -1.24
CA GLY A 153 -7.39 -19.20 -1.15
C GLY A 153 -7.07 -19.80 -2.53
N ALA A 154 -6.81 -18.95 -3.51
CA ALA A 154 -6.65 -19.31 -4.92
C ALA A 154 -5.20 -19.04 -5.37
N ARG A 155 -4.25 -19.72 -4.73
CA ARG A 155 -2.84 -19.66 -5.15
C ARG A 155 -2.70 -20.16 -6.58
N VAL A 156 -2.10 -19.33 -7.43
CA VAL A 156 -1.79 -19.66 -8.82
C VAL A 156 -0.68 -20.73 -8.86
N THR A 157 -0.93 -21.76 -9.65
CA THR A 157 0.01 -22.91 -9.81
C THR A 157 0.57 -23.03 -11.22
N ALA A 158 -0.14 -22.53 -12.23
CA ALA A 158 0.34 -22.50 -13.61
C ALA A 158 -0.30 -21.35 -14.38
N ILE A 159 0.44 -20.82 -15.35
CA ILE A 159 -0.02 -19.78 -16.27
C ILE A 159 0.36 -20.20 -17.68
N ARG A 160 -0.58 -20.10 -18.61
CA ARG A 160 -0.35 -20.44 -20.02
C ARG A 160 -0.96 -19.36 -20.93
N ARG A 161 -0.17 -18.93 -21.89
CA ARG A 161 -0.68 -18.07 -22.97
C ARG A 161 -1.40 -18.93 -24.01
N THR A 162 -2.55 -18.44 -24.48
CA THR A 162 -3.34 -19.09 -25.53
C THR A 162 -3.53 -18.13 -26.71
N GLY A 163 -4.09 -18.60 -27.81
CA GLY A 163 -4.38 -17.74 -28.98
C GLY A 163 -5.40 -16.62 -28.70
N GLY A 164 -6.20 -16.76 -27.65
CA GLY A 164 -7.22 -15.77 -27.28
C GLY A 164 -6.95 -15.01 -25.96
N GLY A 165 -5.83 -15.26 -25.31
CA GLY A 165 -5.53 -14.63 -24.02
C GLY A 165 -4.68 -15.52 -23.12
N TRP A 166 -5.14 -15.72 -21.88
CA TRP A 166 -4.43 -16.41 -20.83
C TRP A 166 -5.30 -17.43 -20.13
N GLU A 167 -4.72 -18.54 -19.73
CA GLU A 167 -5.28 -19.52 -18.82
C GLU A 167 -4.42 -19.61 -17.58
N VAL A 168 -5.05 -19.60 -16.41
CA VAL A 168 -4.40 -19.64 -15.09
C VAL A 168 -5.04 -20.73 -14.26
N GLU A 169 -4.22 -21.61 -13.73
CA GLU A 169 -4.64 -22.65 -12.81
C GLU A 169 -4.52 -22.16 -11.35
N ALA A 170 -5.61 -22.19 -10.63
CA ALA A 170 -5.67 -21.85 -9.22
C ALA A 170 -6.80 -22.62 -8.53
N LYS A 171 -6.57 -23.11 -7.31
CA LYS A 171 -7.57 -23.81 -6.49
C LYS A 171 -8.23 -25.00 -7.19
N GLY A 172 -7.51 -25.67 -8.09
CA GLY A 172 -8.01 -26.81 -8.85
C GLY A 172 -8.95 -26.45 -10.02
N GLU A 173 -9.08 -25.18 -10.34
CA GLU A 173 -9.87 -24.66 -11.46
C GLU A 173 -8.99 -23.95 -12.47
N THR A 174 -9.42 -23.93 -13.73
CA THR A 174 -8.81 -23.11 -14.78
C THR A 174 -9.62 -21.84 -15.00
N HIS A 175 -8.97 -20.71 -14.87
CA HIS A 175 -9.54 -19.39 -15.11
C HIS A 175 -8.98 -18.85 -16.43
N ALA A 176 -9.84 -18.36 -17.31
CA ALA A 176 -9.43 -17.84 -18.62
C ALA A 176 -9.83 -16.38 -18.79
N ALA A 177 -8.91 -15.55 -19.30
CA ALA A 177 -9.17 -14.15 -19.58
C ALA A 177 -8.35 -13.63 -20.78
N ARG A 178 -8.83 -12.54 -21.38
CA ARG A 178 -8.14 -11.87 -22.50
C ARG A 178 -6.86 -11.18 -22.04
N VAL A 179 -6.90 -10.55 -20.88
CA VAL A 179 -5.79 -9.80 -20.29
C VAL A 179 -5.47 -10.38 -18.91
N LEU A 180 -4.18 -10.62 -18.68
CA LEU A 180 -3.64 -11.01 -17.37
C LEU A 180 -2.96 -9.79 -16.75
N VAL A 181 -3.30 -9.49 -15.50
CA VAL A 181 -2.69 -8.42 -14.69
C VAL A 181 -1.95 -9.04 -13.53
N ASP A 182 -0.64 -8.84 -13.51
CA ASP A 182 0.20 -9.22 -12.38
C ASP A 182 0.21 -8.08 -11.33
N ALA A 183 -0.40 -8.33 -10.19
CA ALA A 183 -0.45 -7.46 -9.04
C ALA A 183 0.00 -8.20 -7.76
N ALA A 184 0.86 -9.22 -7.92
CA ALA A 184 1.27 -10.14 -6.86
C ALA A 184 2.31 -9.56 -5.89
N GLY A 185 2.57 -8.26 -5.92
CA GLY A 185 3.45 -7.56 -4.98
C GLY A 185 4.85 -8.17 -4.93
N ALA A 186 5.23 -8.69 -3.77
CA ALA A 186 6.56 -9.31 -3.58
C ALA A 186 6.79 -10.55 -4.47
N TRP A 187 5.76 -11.16 -4.99
CA TRP A 187 5.81 -12.37 -5.85
C TRP A 187 5.64 -12.07 -7.35
N ALA A 188 5.58 -10.79 -7.75
CA ALA A 188 5.34 -10.42 -9.15
C ALA A 188 6.37 -11.05 -10.11
N ASP A 189 7.64 -11.10 -9.76
CA ASP A 189 8.66 -11.76 -10.59
C ASP A 189 8.48 -13.28 -10.70
N GLU A 190 7.86 -13.92 -9.70
CA GLU A 190 7.53 -15.35 -9.77
C GLU A 190 6.36 -15.56 -10.73
N ILE A 191 5.35 -14.73 -10.66
CA ILE A 191 4.19 -14.74 -11.58
C ILE A 191 4.65 -14.44 -13.01
N ALA A 192 5.51 -13.45 -13.21
CA ALA A 192 6.08 -13.14 -14.53
C ALA A 192 6.80 -14.35 -15.14
N ARG A 193 7.67 -15.02 -14.37
CA ARG A 193 8.36 -16.23 -14.84
C ARG A 193 7.38 -17.35 -15.18
N MET A 194 6.36 -17.56 -14.34
CA MET A 194 5.32 -18.57 -14.58
C MET A 194 4.53 -18.27 -15.87
N ALA A 195 4.35 -17.00 -16.20
CA ALA A 195 3.71 -16.54 -17.42
C ALA A 195 4.63 -16.54 -18.66
N GLY A 196 5.90 -16.92 -18.51
CA GLY A 196 6.90 -16.86 -19.58
C GLY A 196 7.32 -15.43 -19.96
N ILE A 197 7.14 -14.47 -19.05
CA ILE A 197 7.51 -13.06 -19.20
C ILE A 197 8.81 -12.79 -18.44
N ALA A 198 9.65 -11.92 -18.98
CA ALA A 198 10.88 -11.51 -18.30
C ALA A 198 10.54 -10.79 -16.97
N PRO A 199 11.16 -11.20 -15.85
CA PRO A 199 10.95 -10.55 -14.56
C PRO A 199 11.53 -9.13 -14.57
N LEU A 200 11.00 -8.28 -13.69
CA LEU A 200 11.47 -6.90 -13.51
C LEU A 200 12.77 -6.80 -12.69
N GLY A 201 13.16 -7.86 -11.99
CA GLY A 201 14.31 -7.85 -11.07
C GLY A 201 13.96 -7.32 -9.69
N LEU A 202 12.73 -7.51 -9.26
CA LEU A 202 12.29 -7.09 -7.93
C LEU A 202 13.03 -7.84 -6.84
N THR A 203 13.49 -7.10 -5.82
CA THR A 203 14.07 -7.67 -4.61
C THR A 203 13.18 -7.33 -3.41
N PRO A 204 12.29 -8.25 -3.02
CA PRO A 204 11.43 -8.04 -1.86
C PRO A 204 12.25 -7.86 -0.58
N LYS A 205 11.96 -6.80 0.18
CA LYS A 205 12.60 -6.55 1.46
C LYS A 205 11.61 -6.79 2.58
N ARG A 206 12.04 -7.56 3.59
CA ARG A 206 11.23 -7.77 4.79
C ARG A 206 11.27 -6.53 5.67
N ARG A 207 10.11 -6.02 6.05
CA ARG A 207 9.94 -5.06 7.15
C ARG A 207 9.24 -5.76 8.30
N SER A 208 9.73 -5.50 9.52
CA SER A 208 9.10 -6.02 10.72
C SER A 208 8.49 -4.85 11.50
N MET A 209 7.27 -5.04 11.98
CA MET A 209 6.61 -4.14 12.93
C MET A 209 6.39 -4.88 14.23
N ALA A 210 6.51 -4.18 15.35
CA ALA A 210 6.14 -4.65 16.66
C ALA A 210 5.05 -3.74 17.23
N LEU A 211 3.99 -4.33 17.75
CA LEU A 211 3.03 -3.65 18.60
C LEU A 211 3.57 -3.73 20.03
N VAL A 212 3.79 -2.58 20.64
CA VAL A 212 4.22 -2.47 22.03
C VAL A 212 3.15 -1.72 22.81
N ALA A 213 2.97 -2.08 24.08
CA ALA A 213 2.09 -1.33 24.96
C ALA A 213 2.65 0.11 25.10
N ALA A 214 1.77 1.11 25.06
CA ALA A 214 2.16 2.46 25.40
C ALA A 214 2.66 2.51 26.85
N PRO A 215 3.67 3.33 27.18
CA PRO A 215 4.03 3.59 28.58
C PRO A 215 2.85 4.16 29.35
N ASP A 216 2.78 3.91 30.65
CA ASP A 216 1.70 4.38 31.52
C ASP A 216 1.49 5.90 31.36
N GLY A 217 0.26 6.32 31.12
CA GLY A 217 -0.13 7.73 30.91
C GLY A 217 0.10 8.27 29.50
N HIS A 218 0.48 7.43 28.55
CA HIS A 218 0.71 7.78 27.14
C HIS A 218 -0.19 7.00 26.16
N ASP A 219 -1.34 6.55 26.61
CA ASP A 219 -2.38 6.00 25.72
C ASP A 219 -2.84 7.08 24.72
N PRO A 220 -2.90 6.78 23.41
CA PRO A 220 -3.30 7.75 22.38
C PRO A 220 -4.77 8.15 22.46
#